data_fab45be181808286ca52825da25b26bb
#
_entry.id   fab45be181808286ca52825da25b26bb
#
_cell.length_a   1.000
_cell.length_b   1.000
_cell.length_c   1.000
_cell.angle_alpha   90.00
_cell.angle_beta   90.00
_cell.angle_gamma   90.00
#
_symmetry.space_group_name_H-M   'P 1'
#
loop_
_entity.id
_entity.type
_entity.pdbx_description
1 polymer ?
#
loop_
_entity_poly.entity_id
_entity_poly.type
_entity_poly.pdbx_seq_one_letter_code
_entity_poly.pdbx_strand_id
1 'polypeptide(L)'
;VVISDYQYVYYNEDDPATEDVDESLTLDVTKSKDPGILVELDKLFFQDRIMGQEGSDALRSQANFVDHLRGLHLSIDPSDDLMLLLDMSQAYIEIEYEYDSINTQGTTDTADDTRDQITTTYRLNFLTGSATGFTQGNAINTWTYAKAVSFDTQKEATPDRLFLKGGSGSLLQLEIPQSIIDEARQNNWLVNEVSLEFFVDQDKMALTPYEPPRLYMYKSTNSLPLYNASNETSSSQTALGVYLNYDGALRKNTAGKGEAYKANITDYFNDIIIRDSLNAPINVAISANIAFPQVQQAILDDQTAVDYPLMSGISPLGTVLYGPSLSVPEDKRLKLTIYYTELNQ
;
A
#
# COMPACT_ATOMS: atom_id res chain seq x y z
N VAL A 1 -21.06 -7.32 -11.30
CA VAL A 1 -19.79 -7.36 -10.55
C VAL A 1 -19.84 -8.56 -9.61
N VAL A 2 -18.90 -9.47 -9.76
CA VAL A 2 -18.74 -10.59 -8.83
C VAL A 2 -17.46 -10.33 -8.05
N ILE A 3 -17.60 -10.15 -6.74
CA ILE A 3 -16.47 -10.18 -5.80
C ILE A 3 -16.45 -11.61 -5.29
N SER A 4 -15.44 -12.39 -5.66
CA SER A 4 -15.38 -13.77 -5.24
C SER A 4 -14.19 -14.00 -4.33
N ASP A 5 -14.50 -14.43 -3.13
CA ASP A 5 -13.61 -15.14 -2.23
C ASP A 5 -13.45 -16.61 -2.65
N TYR A 6 -14.16 -17.00 -3.68
CA TYR A 6 -14.33 -18.39 -4.05
C TYR A 6 -13.53 -18.69 -5.30
N GLN A 7 -12.96 -19.85 -5.31
CA GLN A 7 -12.48 -20.49 -6.52
C GLN A 7 -13.66 -20.57 -7.49
N TYR A 8 -13.50 -20.03 -8.69
CA TYR A 8 -14.47 -20.23 -9.76
C TYR A 8 -14.40 -21.70 -10.16
N VAL A 9 -15.50 -22.37 -10.00
CA VAL A 9 -15.62 -23.76 -10.36
C VAL A 9 -16.39 -23.80 -11.66
N TYR A 10 -15.75 -24.31 -12.71
CA TYR A 10 -16.40 -24.66 -13.95
C TYR A 10 -16.81 -26.14 -13.86
N TYR A 11 -18.00 -26.43 -14.21
CA TYR A 11 -18.43 -27.79 -14.44
C TYR A 11 -17.97 -28.19 -15.84
N ASN A 12 -17.32 -29.33 -15.97
CA ASN A 12 -16.93 -29.86 -17.24
C ASN A 12 -18.03 -30.84 -17.71
N GLU A 13 -19.04 -30.30 -18.39
CA GLU A 13 -20.21 -31.06 -18.87
C GLU A 13 -19.81 -32.14 -19.91
N ASP A 14 -18.57 -32.09 -20.43
CA ASP A 14 -18.08 -32.98 -21.47
C ASP A 14 -17.03 -33.97 -20.99
N ASP A 15 -16.84 -34.20 -19.69
CA ASP A 15 -15.87 -35.18 -19.20
C ASP A 15 -16.46 -36.61 -19.27
N PRO A 16 -16.01 -37.46 -20.22
CA PRO A 16 -16.53 -38.81 -20.36
C PRO A 16 -16.24 -39.72 -19.15
N ALA A 17 -15.40 -39.30 -18.22
CA ALA A 17 -15.14 -40.02 -16.99
C ALA A 17 -16.23 -39.80 -15.92
N THR A 18 -17.12 -38.82 -16.12
CA THR A 18 -18.13 -38.39 -15.18
C THR A 18 -19.58 -38.60 -15.68
N GLU A 19 -19.78 -39.31 -16.81
CA GLU A 19 -21.08 -39.49 -17.46
C GLU A 19 -22.21 -39.98 -16.53
N ASP A 20 -21.89 -40.61 -15.41
CA ASP A 20 -22.86 -41.10 -14.42
C ASP A 20 -22.97 -40.26 -13.15
N VAL A 21 -22.27 -39.08 -13.11
CA VAL A 21 -22.25 -38.19 -11.96
C VAL A 21 -22.99 -36.90 -12.32
N ASP A 22 -23.82 -36.41 -11.42
CA ASP A 22 -24.37 -35.07 -11.55
C ASP A 22 -23.24 -34.04 -11.45
N GLU A 23 -22.72 -33.63 -12.61
CA GLU A 23 -21.55 -32.73 -12.76
C GLU A 23 -21.85 -31.35 -12.18
N SER A 24 -23.13 -30.99 -11.98
CA SER A 24 -23.52 -29.77 -11.28
C SER A 24 -23.01 -29.71 -9.85
N LEU A 25 -22.58 -30.83 -9.29
CA LEU A 25 -22.03 -30.96 -7.94
C LEU A 25 -20.52 -31.23 -7.92
N THR A 26 -19.87 -31.37 -9.08
CA THR A 26 -18.46 -31.72 -9.17
C THR A 26 -17.62 -30.46 -9.39
N LEU A 27 -16.71 -30.20 -8.47
CA LEU A 27 -15.79 -29.07 -8.51
C LEU A 27 -14.55 -29.41 -9.37
N ASP A 28 -14.40 -28.79 -10.53
CA ASP A 28 -13.14 -28.87 -11.29
C ASP A 28 -12.11 -27.89 -10.72
N VAL A 29 -11.26 -28.39 -9.83
CA VAL A 29 -10.23 -27.61 -9.13
C VAL A 29 -9.15 -27.09 -10.10
N THR A 30 -9.06 -27.62 -11.31
CA THR A 30 -8.04 -27.23 -12.29
C THR A 30 -8.34 -25.89 -12.96
N LYS A 31 -9.58 -25.41 -12.86
CA LYS A 31 -10.05 -24.14 -13.43
C LYS A 31 -10.33 -23.08 -12.39
N SER A 32 -9.77 -23.20 -11.19
CA SER A 32 -9.91 -22.18 -10.15
C SER A 32 -9.23 -20.87 -10.58
N LYS A 33 -9.88 -19.75 -10.29
CA LYS A 33 -9.28 -18.41 -10.39
C LYS A 33 -9.05 -17.87 -8.99
N ASP A 34 -7.97 -17.10 -8.86
CA ASP A 34 -7.71 -16.38 -7.61
C ASP A 34 -8.86 -15.41 -7.29
N PRO A 35 -9.10 -15.13 -6.00
CA PRO A 35 -10.10 -14.14 -5.59
C PRO A 35 -9.90 -12.82 -6.31
N GLY A 36 -10.98 -12.25 -6.84
CA GLY A 36 -10.89 -11.02 -7.62
C GLY A 36 -12.24 -10.41 -7.94
N ILE A 37 -12.21 -9.30 -8.66
CA ILE A 37 -13.38 -8.61 -9.16
C ILE A 37 -13.48 -8.90 -10.66
N LEU A 38 -14.54 -9.56 -11.08
CA LEU A 38 -14.84 -9.78 -12.48
C LEU A 38 -16.01 -8.87 -12.90
N VAL A 39 -15.80 -8.07 -13.94
CA VAL A 39 -16.80 -7.15 -14.48
C VAL A 39 -16.95 -7.41 -15.96
N GLU A 40 -18.16 -7.66 -16.40
CA GLU A 40 -18.48 -7.67 -17.82
C GLU A 40 -18.57 -6.23 -18.31
N LEU A 41 -17.78 -5.91 -19.33
CA LEU A 41 -17.71 -4.58 -19.94
C LEU A 41 -18.57 -4.52 -21.19
N ASP A 42 -18.95 -3.29 -21.61
CA ASP A 42 -19.71 -3.09 -22.84
C ASP A 42 -18.86 -3.49 -24.06
N LYS A 43 -19.22 -4.63 -24.65
CA LYS A 43 -18.53 -5.16 -25.83
C LYS A 43 -18.61 -4.24 -27.06
N LEU A 44 -19.70 -3.48 -27.23
CA LEU A 44 -19.84 -2.57 -28.37
C LEU A 44 -18.84 -1.42 -28.29
N PHE A 45 -18.58 -0.93 -27.08
CA PHE A 45 -17.53 0.09 -26.87
C PHE A 45 -16.17 -0.41 -27.35
N PHE A 46 -15.78 -1.64 -26.96
CA PHE A 46 -14.48 -2.19 -27.35
C PHE A 46 -14.44 -2.57 -28.83
N GLN A 47 -15.55 -3.03 -29.40
CA GLN A 47 -15.65 -3.30 -30.82
C GLN A 47 -15.40 -2.03 -31.63
N ASP A 48 -16.02 -0.91 -31.29
CA ASP A 48 -15.85 0.36 -32.00
C ASP A 48 -14.47 0.97 -31.76
N ARG A 49 -13.94 0.87 -30.53
CA ARG A 49 -12.67 1.50 -30.14
C ARG A 49 -11.44 0.71 -30.54
N ILE A 50 -11.54 -0.61 -30.71
CA ILE A 50 -10.41 -1.46 -31.06
C ILE A 50 -10.62 -2.07 -32.43
N MET A 51 -11.63 -2.93 -32.60
CA MET A 51 -11.82 -3.65 -33.86
C MET A 51 -12.15 -2.69 -35.02
N GLY A 52 -13.00 -1.70 -34.78
CA GLY A 52 -13.35 -0.66 -35.78
C GLY A 52 -12.20 0.29 -36.15
N GLN A 53 -11.07 0.21 -35.42
CA GLN A 53 -9.88 1.03 -35.68
C GLN A 53 -8.75 0.23 -36.33
N GLU A 54 -9.00 -0.98 -36.77
CA GLU A 54 -8.00 -1.79 -37.47
C GLU A 54 -7.40 -1.02 -38.66
N GLY A 55 -6.08 -1.01 -38.80
CA GLY A 55 -5.35 -0.29 -39.83
C GLY A 55 -5.26 1.23 -39.64
N SER A 56 -5.91 1.82 -38.63
CA SER A 56 -5.82 3.24 -38.31
C SER A 56 -4.56 3.63 -37.55
N ASP A 57 -4.26 4.92 -37.50
CA ASP A 57 -3.15 5.45 -36.72
C ASP A 57 -3.33 5.22 -35.20
N ALA A 58 -4.57 5.08 -34.74
CA ALA A 58 -4.88 4.87 -33.33
C ALA A 58 -4.23 3.58 -32.75
N LEU A 59 -4.12 2.53 -33.56
CA LEU A 59 -3.54 1.25 -33.14
C LEU A 59 -2.10 1.05 -33.61
N ARG A 60 -1.48 2.03 -34.30
CA ARG A 60 -0.15 1.88 -34.90
C ARG A 60 1.00 1.84 -33.88
N SER A 61 0.84 2.50 -32.73
CA SER A 61 1.86 2.57 -31.70
C SER A 61 1.25 2.61 -30.30
N GLN A 62 2.04 2.23 -29.29
CA GLN A 62 1.63 2.33 -27.90
C GLN A 62 1.21 3.76 -27.51
N ALA A 63 1.95 4.77 -27.96
CA ALA A 63 1.63 6.17 -27.67
C ALA A 63 0.27 6.57 -28.26
N ASN A 64 0.01 6.21 -29.52
CA ASN A 64 -1.27 6.49 -30.17
C ASN A 64 -2.43 5.76 -29.49
N PHE A 65 -2.19 4.49 -29.09
CA PHE A 65 -3.21 3.69 -28.41
C PHE A 65 -3.58 4.29 -27.04
N VAL A 66 -2.59 4.73 -26.26
CA VAL A 66 -2.82 5.39 -24.96
C VAL A 66 -3.60 6.68 -25.13
N ASP A 67 -3.30 7.49 -26.15
CA ASP A 67 -4.05 8.71 -26.45
C ASP A 67 -5.48 8.43 -26.92
N HIS A 68 -5.68 7.32 -27.61
CA HIS A 68 -6.98 6.91 -28.15
C HIS A 68 -7.89 6.30 -27.07
N LEU A 69 -7.40 5.32 -26.30
CA LEU A 69 -8.20 4.63 -25.27
C LEU A 69 -8.20 5.36 -23.92
N ARG A 70 -7.12 6.08 -23.60
CA ARG A 70 -6.89 6.91 -22.41
C ARG A 70 -6.90 6.20 -21.08
N GLY A 71 -7.61 5.11 -20.90
CA GLY A 71 -7.67 4.31 -19.67
C GLY A 71 -9.10 4.07 -19.18
N LEU A 72 -9.20 3.53 -17.97
CA LEU A 72 -10.47 3.23 -17.31
C LEU A 72 -10.59 4.00 -16.00
N HIS A 73 -11.80 4.39 -15.69
CA HIS A 73 -12.19 4.91 -14.40
C HIS A 73 -13.00 3.84 -13.66
N LEU A 74 -12.49 3.42 -12.50
CA LEU A 74 -13.19 2.52 -11.59
C LEU A 74 -13.79 3.35 -10.47
N SER A 75 -15.10 3.31 -10.30
CA SER A 75 -15.78 3.91 -9.15
C SER A 75 -16.49 2.83 -8.36
N ILE A 76 -16.36 2.92 -7.04
CA ILE A 76 -17.08 2.07 -6.11
C ILE A 76 -18.09 2.97 -5.42
N ASP A 77 -19.36 2.61 -5.53
CA ASP A 77 -20.45 3.24 -4.77
C ASP A 77 -20.83 2.27 -3.65
N PRO A 78 -20.25 2.43 -2.46
CA PRO A 78 -20.45 1.49 -1.38
C PRO A 78 -21.83 1.68 -0.76
N SER A 79 -22.63 0.63 -0.75
CA SER A 79 -23.80 0.54 0.11
C SER A 79 -23.43 0.24 1.56
N ASP A 80 -22.21 -0.24 1.79
CA ASP A 80 -21.65 -0.65 3.05
C ASP A 80 -20.22 -0.10 3.23
N ASP A 81 -19.70 -0.14 4.45
CA ASP A 81 -18.33 0.25 4.77
C ASP A 81 -17.33 -0.78 4.20
N LEU A 82 -16.99 -0.61 2.94
CA LEU A 82 -16.07 -1.48 2.21
C LEU A 82 -14.86 -0.70 1.70
N MET A 83 -13.66 -1.21 1.96
CA MET A 83 -12.44 -0.75 1.34
C MET A 83 -11.73 -1.91 0.66
N LEU A 84 -11.36 -1.74 -0.61
CA LEU A 84 -10.68 -2.74 -1.41
C LEU A 84 -9.26 -2.30 -1.74
N LEU A 85 -8.31 -3.20 -1.54
CA LEU A 85 -6.95 -3.07 -2.06
C LEU A 85 -6.84 -3.97 -3.28
N LEU A 86 -6.68 -3.34 -4.46
CA LEU A 86 -6.59 -4.05 -5.73
C LEU A 86 -5.13 -4.11 -6.19
N ASP A 87 -4.68 -5.31 -6.54
CA ASP A 87 -3.39 -5.49 -7.21
C ASP A 87 -3.53 -5.20 -8.72
N MET A 88 -3.24 -3.97 -9.09
CA MET A 88 -3.33 -3.54 -10.49
C MET A 88 -2.28 -4.19 -11.40
N SER A 89 -1.26 -4.84 -10.84
CA SER A 89 -0.28 -5.60 -11.64
C SER A 89 -0.87 -6.90 -12.20
N GLN A 90 -1.93 -7.40 -11.57
CA GLN A 90 -2.67 -8.58 -12.02
C GLN A 90 -3.96 -8.23 -12.77
N ALA A 91 -4.29 -6.94 -12.85
CA ALA A 91 -5.51 -6.49 -13.49
C ALA A 91 -5.34 -6.38 -15.01
N TYR A 92 -6.34 -6.84 -15.75
CA TYR A 92 -6.37 -6.77 -17.20
C TYR A 92 -7.81 -6.71 -17.73
N ILE A 93 -7.94 -6.24 -18.98
CA ILE A 93 -9.15 -6.43 -19.78
C ILE A 93 -8.88 -7.60 -20.71
N GLU A 94 -9.74 -8.58 -20.72
CA GLU A 94 -9.71 -9.68 -21.67
C GLU A 94 -10.75 -9.45 -22.76
N ILE A 95 -10.31 -9.48 -24.01
CA ILE A 95 -11.15 -9.31 -25.18
C ILE A 95 -11.10 -10.63 -25.93
N GLU A 96 -12.23 -11.31 -26.00
CA GLU A 96 -12.41 -12.47 -26.87
C GLU A 96 -12.97 -11.98 -28.20
N TYR A 97 -12.34 -12.38 -29.28
CA TYR A 97 -12.75 -11.98 -30.61
C TYR A 97 -12.52 -13.10 -31.63
N GLU A 98 -13.26 -13.03 -32.72
CA GLU A 98 -13.16 -13.94 -33.85
C GLU A 98 -12.56 -13.22 -35.06
N TYR A 99 -11.73 -13.91 -35.79
CA TYR A 99 -11.20 -13.43 -37.05
C TYR A 99 -11.10 -14.52 -38.09
N ASP A 100 -11.20 -14.15 -39.38
CA ASP A 100 -11.02 -15.08 -40.48
C ASP A 100 -9.53 -15.31 -40.74
N SER A 101 -9.10 -16.55 -40.68
CA SER A 101 -7.76 -16.98 -41.05
C SER A 101 -7.80 -17.71 -42.40
N ILE A 102 -6.84 -17.40 -43.28
CA ILE A 102 -6.71 -18.11 -44.55
C ILE A 102 -5.90 -19.40 -44.29
N ASN A 103 -6.52 -20.52 -44.56
CA ASN A 103 -5.84 -21.82 -44.50
C ASN A 103 -5.43 -22.20 -45.94
N THR A 104 -4.13 -22.12 -46.20
CA THR A 104 -3.53 -22.40 -47.53
C THR A 104 -3.41 -23.89 -47.82
N GLN A 105 -3.93 -24.79 -46.99
CA GLN A 105 -3.82 -26.24 -47.11
C GLN A 105 -2.39 -26.74 -47.29
N GLY A 106 -1.41 -25.88 -47.00
CA GLY A 106 0.02 -26.17 -47.22
C GLY A 106 0.46 -26.10 -48.68
N THR A 107 -0.37 -25.53 -49.58
CA THR A 107 -0.07 -25.36 -51.01
C THR A 107 0.22 -23.90 -51.35
N THR A 108 0.69 -23.64 -52.57
CA THR A 108 0.84 -22.28 -53.11
C THR A 108 -0.32 -21.89 -54.04
N ASP A 109 -1.26 -22.82 -54.25
CA ASP A 109 -2.46 -22.58 -55.08
C ASP A 109 -3.52 -21.89 -54.21
N THR A 110 -3.89 -20.69 -54.56
CA THR A 110 -4.91 -19.92 -53.82
C THR A 110 -6.34 -20.37 -54.13
N ALA A 111 -6.52 -21.30 -55.10
CA ALA A 111 -7.85 -21.78 -55.43
C ALA A 111 -8.38 -22.83 -54.43
N ASP A 112 -7.50 -23.48 -53.66
CA ASP A 112 -7.85 -24.42 -52.60
C ASP A 112 -7.83 -23.79 -51.19
N ASP A 113 -7.52 -22.49 -51.10
CA ASP A 113 -7.54 -21.77 -49.83
C ASP A 113 -8.98 -21.76 -49.23
N THR A 114 -9.03 -22.08 -47.94
CA THR A 114 -10.28 -21.97 -47.15
C THR A 114 -10.15 -20.89 -46.09
N ARG A 115 -11.31 -20.37 -45.69
CA ARG A 115 -11.38 -19.42 -44.56
C ARG A 115 -11.86 -20.17 -43.33
N ASP A 116 -11.04 -20.19 -42.33
CA ASP A 116 -11.34 -20.76 -41.02
C ASP A 116 -11.60 -19.62 -40.04
N GLN A 117 -12.71 -19.69 -39.31
CA GLN A 117 -13.00 -18.73 -38.24
C GLN A 117 -12.27 -19.17 -36.98
N ILE A 118 -11.42 -18.31 -36.46
CA ILE A 118 -10.62 -18.59 -35.27
C ILE A 118 -11.05 -17.65 -34.16
N THR A 119 -11.41 -18.25 -33.02
CA THR A 119 -11.64 -17.52 -31.77
C THR A 119 -10.32 -17.39 -31.00
N THR A 120 -10.02 -16.22 -30.54
CA THR A 120 -8.82 -15.95 -29.73
C THR A 120 -9.07 -14.87 -28.70
N THR A 121 -8.16 -14.76 -27.74
CA THR A 121 -8.23 -13.75 -26.67
C THR A 121 -7.05 -12.81 -26.73
N TYR A 122 -7.29 -11.55 -26.47
CA TYR A 122 -6.27 -10.53 -26.31
C TYR A 122 -6.41 -9.84 -24.94
N ARG A 123 -5.28 -9.66 -24.23
CA ARG A 123 -5.28 -9.03 -22.92
C ARG A 123 -4.62 -7.66 -22.96
N LEU A 124 -5.33 -6.67 -22.42
CA LEU A 124 -4.83 -5.34 -22.15
C LEU A 124 -4.50 -5.27 -20.66
N ASN A 125 -3.23 -5.30 -20.32
CA ASN A 125 -2.79 -5.21 -18.92
C ASN A 125 -2.76 -3.75 -18.48
N PHE A 126 -3.23 -3.46 -17.25
CA PHE A 126 -3.18 -2.10 -16.69
C PHE A 126 -1.76 -1.69 -16.32
N LEU A 127 -1.03 -2.60 -15.69
CA LEU A 127 0.36 -2.40 -15.34
C LEU A 127 1.18 -3.58 -15.89
N THR A 128 2.33 -3.30 -16.45
CA THR A 128 3.26 -4.35 -16.89
C THR A 128 4.54 -4.26 -16.09
N GLY A 129 4.93 -5.38 -15.49
CA GLY A 129 6.22 -5.50 -14.82
C GLY A 129 7.36 -5.53 -15.83
N SER A 130 8.45 -4.83 -15.53
CA SER A 130 9.71 -5.00 -16.27
C SER A 130 10.70 -5.84 -15.45
N ALA A 131 11.71 -6.39 -16.12
CA ALA A 131 12.77 -7.13 -15.45
C ALA A 131 13.56 -6.30 -14.41
N THR A 132 13.42 -4.96 -14.45
CA THR A 132 14.04 -4.02 -13.51
C THR A 132 13.10 -3.60 -12.37
N GLY A 133 11.90 -4.19 -12.28
CA GLY A 133 10.94 -3.92 -11.21
C GLY A 133 10.07 -2.68 -11.41
N PHE A 134 10.19 -1.96 -12.54
CA PHE A 134 9.32 -0.82 -12.86
C PHE A 134 8.07 -1.32 -13.60
N THR A 135 6.92 -0.87 -13.16
CA THR A 135 5.65 -1.08 -13.87
C THR A 135 5.45 0.00 -14.91
N GLN A 136 5.03 -0.37 -16.11
CA GLN A 136 4.54 0.55 -17.11
C GLN A 136 3.03 0.74 -16.90
N GLY A 137 2.57 1.96 -17.03
CA GLY A 137 1.19 2.35 -16.78
C GLY A 137 1.06 3.27 -15.56
N ASN A 138 -0.06 3.97 -15.46
CA ASN A 138 -0.35 4.90 -14.38
C ASN A 138 -1.64 4.46 -13.66
N ALA A 139 -1.58 4.37 -12.34
CA ALA A 139 -2.75 4.20 -11.50
C ALA A 139 -2.89 5.43 -10.59
N ILE A 140 -4.07 6.04 -10.57
CA ILE A 140 -4.36 7.22 -9.76
C ILE A 140 -5.55 6.89 -8.87
N ASN A 141 -5.37 7.02 -7.57
CA ASN A 141 -6.47 6.91 -6.61
C ASN A 141 -7.05 8.30 -6.32
N THR A 142 -8.35 8.43 -6.50
CA THR A 142 -9.08 9.63 -6.11
C THR A 142 -10.00 9.29 -4.94
N TRP A 143 -9.90 10.06 -3.86
CA TRP A 143 -10.70 9.85 -2.66
C TRP A 143 -11.62 11.03 -2.43
N THR A 144 -12.89 10.76 -2.17
CA THR A 144 -13.82 11.75 -1.63
C THR A 144 -13.93 11.53 -0.12
N TYR A 145 -13.54 12.53 0.64
CA TYR A 145 -13.44 12.43 2.09
C TYR A 145 -14.64 13.07 2.78
N ALA A 146 -15.42 12.29 3.50
CA ALA A 146 -16.29 12.82 4.56
C ALA A 146 -15.48 12.78 5.86
N LYS A 147 -15.00 13.94 6.34
CA LYS A 147 -14.24 14.01 7.60
C LYS A 147 -15.16 13.67 8.77
N ALA A 148 -15.05 12.46 9.28
CA ALA A 148 -15.75 12.06 10.50
C ALA A 148 -15.08 12.59 11.78
N VAL A 149 -13.83 13.04 11.69
CA VAL A 149 -13.03 13.53 12.82
C VAL A 149 -12.52 14.92 12.49
N SER A 150 -12.76 15.88 13.40
CA SER A 150 -12.09 17.18 13.32
C SER A 150 -10.65 17.01 13.79
N PHE A 151 -9.70 17.31 12.90
CA PHE A 151 -8.28 17.31 13.25
C PHE A 151 -7.83 18.60 13.96
N ASP A 152 -8.74 19.55 14.21
CA ASP A 152 -8.38 20.83 14.83
C ASP A 152 -7.86 20.64 16.26
N THR A 153 -8.48 19.72 17.02
CA THR A 153 -8.01 19.37 18.37
C THR A 153 -6.72 18.57 18.39
N GLN A 154 -6.29 18.04 17.26
CA GLN A 154 -5.07 17.23 17.13
C GLN A 154 -3.87 18.06 16.69
N LYS A 155 -4.10 19.27 16.25
CA LYS A 155 -3.05 20.28 16.05
C LYS A 155 -2.59 20.91 17.37
N GLU A 156 -3.21 20.54 18.49
CA GLU A 156 -2.73 20.91 19.82
C GLU A 156 -1.39 20.25 20.11
N ALA A 157 -0.52 20.94 20.85
CA ALA A 157 0.80 20.43 21.19
C ALA A 157 0.75 19.15 22.04
N THR A 158 -0.34 18.90 22.77
CA THR A 158 -0.49 17.76 23.67
C THR A 158 -1.88 17.13 23.54
N PRO A 159 -2.23 16.55 22.39
CA PRO A 159 -3.54 15.93 22.21
C PRO A 159 -3.67 14.63 23.02
N ASP A 160 -4.90 14.27 23.40
CA ASP A 160 -5.19 13.01 24.09
C ASP A 160 -5.05 11.79 23.20
N ARG A 161 -5.31 11.97 21.91
CA ARG A 161 -5.29 10.92 20.89
C ARG A 161 -4.56 11.38 19.65
N LEU A 162 -3.90 10.42 19.02
CA LEU A 162 -3.21 10.60 17.77
C LEU A 162 -3.84 9.67 16.75
N PHE A 163 -4.20 10.19 15.57
CA PHE A 163 -4.85 9.42 14.52
C PHE A 163 -3.91 9.29 13.35
N LEU A 164 -3.57 8.06 13.03
CA LEU A 164 -2.79 7.70 11.84
C LEU A 164 -3.64 6.89 10.89
N LYS A 165 -3.67 7.30 9.64
CA LYS A 165 -4.39 6.59 8.59
C LYS A 165 -3.65 6.72 7.27
N GLY A 166 -3.56 5.63 6.54
CA GLY A 166 -3.06 5.61 5.17
C GLY A 166 -4.07 6.16 4.15
N GLY A 167 -3.73 6.06 2.89
CA GLY A 167 -4.49 6.72 1.83
C GLY A 167 -4.36 8.24 1.91
N SER A 168 -5.43 8.98 1.59
CA SER A 168 -5.52 10.41 1.87
C SER A 168 -5.92 10.65 3.34
N GLY A 169 -5.17 10.06 4.25
CA GLY A 169 -5.48 10.02 5.69
C GLY A 169 -4.77 11.09 6.50
N SER A 170 -3.91 10.66 7.40
CA SER A 170 -3.20 11.54 8.32
C SER A 170 -1.80 11.02 8.63
N LEU A 171 -0.90 11.92 8.92
CA LEU A 171 0.42 11.66 9.48
C LEU A 171 0.59 12.45 10.77
N LEU A 172 1.51 12.02 11.62
CA LEU A 172 1.90 12.77 12.81
C LEU A 172 3.22 13.48 12.54
N GLN A 173 3.36 14.65 13.15
CA GLN A 173 4.65 15.33 13.26
C GLN A 173 4.99 15.47 14.74
N LEU A 174 6.16 15.00 15.12
CA LEU A 174 6.68 15.02 16.48
C LEU A 174 7.91 15.89 16.55
N GLU A 175 8.06 16.61 17.64
CA GLU A 175 9.25 17.40 17.95
C GLU A 175 9.83 16.94 19.28
N ILE A 176 11.15 16.71 19.31
CA ILE A 176 11.86 16.52 20.56
C ILE A 176 12.08 17.91 21.17
N PRO A 177 11.63 18.16 22.41
CA PRO A 177 11.81 19.47 23.04
C PRO A 177 13.29 19.86 23.07
N GLN A 178 13.59 21.08 22.61
CA GLN A 178 14.95 21.59 22.57
C GLN A 178 15.60 21.57 23.98
N SER A 179 14.81 21.77 25.02
CA SER A 179 15.30 21.69 26.41
C SER A 179 15.94 20.35 26.77
N ILE A 180 15.43 19.24 26.23
CA ILE A 180 16.01 17.91 26.45
C ILE A 180 17.35 17.78 25.74
N ILE A 181 17.45 18.31 24.53
CA ILE A 181 18.69 18.35 23.75
C ILE A 181 19.75 19.19 24.46
N ASP A 182 19.37 20.37 24.94
CA ASP A 182 20.26 21.27 25.65
C ASP A 182 20.73 20.68 26.98
N GLU A 183 19.85 20.00 27.72
CA GLU A 183 20.19 19.28 28.96
C GLU A 183 21.16 18.14 28.68
N ALA A 184 20.92 17.35 27.63
CA ALA A 184 21.80 16.24 27.26
C ALA A 184 23.22 16.73 26.91
N ARG A 185 23.32 17.84 26.17
CA ARG A 185 24.59 18.46 25.82
C ARG A 185 25.30 19.07 27.03
N GLN A 186 24.58 19.81 27.85
CA GLN A 186 25.11 20.48 29.03
C GLN A 186 25.69 19.49 30.03
N ASN A 187 24.99 18.35 30.21
CA ASN A 187 25.40 17.33 31.18
C ASN A 187 26.26 16.23 30.58
N ASN A 188 26.67 16.38 29.31
CA ASN A 188 27.50 15.39 28.60
C ASN A 188 26.94 13.97 28.69
N TRP A 189 25.65 13.79 28.40
CA TRP A 189 25.03 12.46 28.45
C TRP A 189 25.68 11.52 27.45
N LEU A 190 26.17 10.38 27.94
CA LEU A 190 26.50 9.25 27.07
C LEU A 190 25.22 8.43 26.87
N VAL A 191 24.56 8.66 25.74
CA VAL A 191 23.26 8.06 25.46
C VAL A 191 23.45 6.63 24.94
N ASN A 192 22.82 5.69 25.64
CA ASN A 192 22.87 4.26 25.32
C ASN A 192 21.69 3.82 24.44
N GLU A 193 20.47 4.28 24.76
CA GLU A 193 19.26 3.98 24.03
C GLU A 193 18.28 5.15 24.10
N VAL A 194 17.66 5.47 22.96
CA VAL A 194 16.50 6.35 22.90
C VAL A 194 15.39 5.65 22.14
N SER A 195 14.22 5.59 22.73
CA SER A 195 13.06 4.96 22.11
C SER A 195 11.79 5.81 22.24
N LEU A 196 10.98 5.75 21.19
CA LEU A 196 9.60 6.26 21.18
C LEU A 196 8.65 5.07 21.32
N GLU A 197 7.68 5.19 22.23
CA GLU A 197 6.66 4.17 22.44
C GLU A 197 5.26 4.77 22.32
N PHE A 198 4.46 4.21 21.40
CA PHE A 198 3.12 4.62 21.08
C PHE A 198 2.15 3.50 21.46
N PHE A 199 1.26 3.75 22.40
CA PHE A 199 0.26 2.78 22.83
C PHE A 199 -1.02 2.91 22.01
N VAL A 200 -1.58 1.79 21.60
CA VAL A 200 -2.82 1.71 20.82
C VAL A 200 -4.03 1.90 21.75
N ASP A 201 -4.94 2.77 21.36
CA ASP A 201 -6.25 2.87 22.01
C ASP A 201 -7.17 1.75 21.51
N GLN A 202 -7.12 0.63 22.20
CA GLN A 202 -7.89 -0.56 21.84
C GLN A 202 -9.40 -0.36 21.84
N ASP A 203 -9.91 0.57 22.65
CA ASP A 203 -11.35 0.88 22.68
C ASP A 203 -11.79 1.54 21.37
N LYS A 204 -10.94 2.41 20.82
CA LYS A 204 -11.18 3.05 19.52
C LYS A 204 -10.93 2.10 18.34
N MET A 205 -10.07 1.11 18.53
CA MET A 205 -9.75 0.09 17.52
C MET A 205 -10.62 -1.17 17.63
N ALA A 206 -11.60 -1.20 18.53
CA ALA A 206 -12.39 -2.41 18.83
C ALA A 206 -13.11 -3.02 17.62
N LEU A 207 -13.51 -2.19 16.65
CA LEU A 207 -14.22 -2.62 15.44
C LEU A 207 -13.29 -2.81 14.24
N THR A 208 -11.99 -2.55 14.39
CA THR A 208 -11.02 -2.62 13.29
C THR A 208 -10.35 -3.99 13.31
N PRO A 209 -10.59 -4.88 12.33
CA PRO A 209 -10.03 -6.23 12.33
C PRO A 209 -8.53 -6.24 12.02
N TYR A 210 -8.03 -5.22 11.31
CA TYR A 210 -6.64 -5.12 10.88
C TYR A 210 -6.02 -3.81 11.33
N GLU A 211 -4.86 -3.91 11.94
CA GLU A 211 -4.07 -2.77 12.39
C GLU A 211 -2.81 -2.66 11.54
N PRO A 212 -2.27 -1.44 11.35
CA PRO A 212 -1.00 -1.28 10.64
C PRO A 212 0.10 -2.13 11.29
N PRO A 213 0.80 -2.95 10.53
CA PRO A 213 1.83 -3.82 11.10
C PRO A 213 3.05 -3.05 11.61
N ARG A 214 3.25 -1.81 11.12
CA ARG A 214 4.42 -1.00 11.45
C ARG A 214 4.14 0.49 11.27
N LEU A 215 4.83 1.32 12.06
CA LEU A 215 4.97 2.76 11.84
C LEU A 215 6.30 3.04 11.13
N TYR A 216 6.28 4.04 10.26
CA TYR A 216 7.45 4.53 9.55
C TYR A 216 7.77 5.94 10.00
N MET A 217 9.02 6.19 10.42
CA MET A 217 9.47 7.47 10.90
C MET A 217 10.59 8.01 10.03
N TYR A 218 10.47 9.29 9.68
CA TYR A 218 11.42 9.96 8.80
C TYR A 218 11.56 11.44 9.16
N LYS A 219 12.69 12.02 8.76
CA LYS A 219 12.98 13.45 8.99
C LYS A 219 12.10 14.29 8.05
N SER A 220 11.41 15.28 8.60
CA SER A 220 10.54 16.17 7.80
C SER A 220 11.31 17.01 6.78
N THR A 221 12.61 17.24 7.00
CA THR A 221 13.43 18.14 6.19
C THR A 221 14.00 17.52 4.91
N ASN A 222 14.19 16.20 4.89
CA ASN A 222 14.86 15.53 3.75
C ASN A 222 14.27 14.13 3.47
N SER A 223 13.17 13.78 4.16
CA SER A 223 12.45 12.51 4.00
C SER A 223 13.28 11.23 4.24
N LEU A 224 14.48 11.38 4.78
CA LEU A 224 15.30 10.23 5.13
C LEU A 224 14.73 9.52 6.36
N PRO A 225 14.70 8.19 6.36
CA PRO A 225 14.28 7.42 7.51
C PRO A 225 15.19 7.74 8.71
N LEU A 226 14.64 7.71 9.92
CA LEU A 226 15.43 7.88 11.13
C LEU A 226 16.41 6.74 11.36
N TYR A 227 16.15 5.65 10.72
CA TYR A 227 16.91 4.43 10.79
C TYR A 227 17.71 4.19 9.51
N ASN A 228 18.98 3.86 9.65
CA ASN A 228 19.84 3.52 8.52
C ASN A 228 19.92 2.00 8.36
N ALA A 229 19.07 1.45 7.51
CA ALA A 229 19.00 0.02 7.21
C ALA A 229 20.32 -0.57 6.66
N SER A 230 21.19 0.25 6.08
CA SER A 230 22.46 -0.21 5.53
C SER A 230 23.50 -0.57 6.61
N ASN A 231 23.30 -0.08 7.82
CA ASN A 231 24.18 -0.37 8.96
C ASN A 231 23.80 -1.66 9.69
N GLU A 232 22.72 -2.30 9.29
CA GLU A 232 22.24 -3.50 9.96
C GLU A 232 22.26 -4.71 9.04
N THR A 233 22.85 -5.80 9.50
CA THR A 233 22.89 -7.05 8.75
C THR A 233 21.54 -7.75 8.89
N SER A 234 20.80 -7.84 7.79
CA SER A 234 19.54 -8.57 7.80
C SER A 234 19.77 -10.06 7.60
N SER A 235 19.25 -10.87 8.52
CA SER A 235 19.29 -12.34 8.42
C SER A 235 18.03 -12.95 7.79
N SER A 236 17.00 -12.15 7.49
CA SER A 236 15.71 -12.61 7.01
C SER A 236 15.30 -11.88 5.73
N GLN A 237 14.75 -12.62 4.79
CA GLN A 237 14.22 -12.07 3.53
C GLN A 237 12.80 -11.50 3.68
N THR A 238 12.22 -11.54 4.85
CA THR A 238 10.88 -10.99 5.10
C THR A 238 10.96 -9.54 5.55
N ALA A 239 10.20 -8.66 4.91
CA ALA A 239 10.18 -7.22 5.18
C ALA A 239 9.89 -6.82 6.64
N LEU A 240 9.34 -7.71 7.44
CA LEU A 240 8.96 -7.46 8.83
C LEU A 240 9.95 -8.01 9.88
N GLY A 241 10.87 -8.90 9.49
CA GLY A 241 11.71 -9.63 10.44
C GLY A 241 13.13 -9.13 10.57
N VAL A 242 13.50 -8.07 9.89
CA VAL A 242 14.86 -7.91 9.44
C VAL A 242 15.69 -6.93 10.24
N TYR A 243 15.05 -5.97 10.91
CA TYR A 243 15.78 -4.87 11.53
C TYR A 243 15.64 -4.93 13.04
N LEU A 244 16.66 -5.50 13.69
CA LEU A 244 16.66 -5.74 15.13
C LEU A 244 16.72 -4.44 15.94
N ASN A 245 17.39 -3.41 15.42
CA ASN A 245 17.55 -2.13 16.13
C ASN A 245 16.41 -1.15 15.83
N TYR A 246 15.73 -1.30 14.66
CA TYR A 246 14.52 -0.56 14.35
C TYR A 246 13.32 -1.49 14.46
N ASP A 247 12.62 -1.39 15.53
CA ASP A 247 11.40 -2.17 15.72
C ASP A 247 10.23 -1.50 15.01
N GLY A 248 9.58 -0.49 15.54
CA GLY A 248 8.42 0.17 14.94
C GLY A 248 7.27 -0.77 14.62
N ALA A 249 7.44 -2.08 14.82
CA ALA A 249 6.45 -3.10 14.59
C ALA A 249 5.37 -3.10 15.67
N LEU A 250 4.17 -3.54 15.29
CA LEU A 250 3.05 -3.66 16.22
C LEU A 250 3.28 -4.81 17.18
N ARG A 251 3.46 -4.49 18.45
CA ARG A 251 3.41 -5.47 19.54
C ARG A 251 1.95 -5.80 19.84
N LYS A 252 1.63 -7.08 19.87
CA LYS A 252 0.27 -7.57 20.14
C LYS A 252 0.20 -8.23 21.51
N ASN A 253 -0.97 -8.09 22.13
CA ASN A 253 -1.28 -8.79 23.38
C ASN A 253 -1.61 -10.28 23.12
N THR A 254 -1.87 -11.02 24.19
CA THR A 254 -2.22 -12.46 24.10
C THR A 254 -3.52 -12.77 23.33
N ALA A 255 -4.39 -11.77 23.17
CA ALA A 255 -5.61 -11.87 22.37
C ALA A 255 -5.38 -11.50 20.88
N GLY A 256 -4.13 -11.24 20.47
CA GLY A 256 -3.78 -10.87 19.09
C GLY A 256 -4.10 -9.43 18.72
N LYS A 257 -4.56 -8.60 19.66
CA LYS A 257 -4.84 -7.17 19.44
C LYS A 257 -3.59 -6.33 19.63
N GLY A 258 -3.47 -5.26 18.85
CA GLY A 258 -2.37 -4.30 18.95
C GLY A 258 -2.29 -3.66 20.31
N GLU A 259 -1.10 -3.60 20.88
CA GLU A 259 -0.82 -3.00 22.18
C GLU A 259 -0.01 -1.73 22.06
N ALA A 260 1.10 -1.80 21.34
CA ALA A 260 1.99 -0.66 21.16
C ALA A 260 2.92 -0.82 19.96
N TYR A 261 3.45 0.31 19.51
CA TYR A 261 4.59 0.39 18.60
C TYR A 261 5.76 0.99 19.35
N LYS A 262 6.93 0.35 19.28
CA LYS A 262 8.17 0.90 19.85
C LYS A 262 9.18 1.08 18.74
N ALA A 263 9.83 2.23 18.69
CA ALA A 263 10.89 2.52 17.73
C ALA A 263 12.13 3.06 18.41
N ASN A 264 13.27 2.51 18.04
CA ASN A 264 14.58 2.99 18.48
C ASN A 264 15.00 4.17 17.60
N ILE A 265 15.32 5.29 18.22
CA ILE A 265 15.79 6.51 17.53
C ILE A 265 17.14 6.99 18.10
N THR A 266 17.93 6.08 18.65
CA THR A 266 19.22 6.39 19.32
C THR A 266 20.18 7.10 18.38
N ASP A 267 20.33 6.61 17.14
CA ASP A 267 21.22 7.21 16.14
C ASP A 267 20.79 8.63 15.81
N TYR A 268 19.49 8.85 15.62
CA TYR A 268 18.94 10.19 15.35
C TYR A 268 19.22 11.16 16.50
N PHE A 269 18.99 10.71 17.74
CA PHE A 269 19.25 11.54 18.93
C PHE A 269 20.75 11.84 19.10
N ASN A 270 21.61 10.85 18.91
CA ASN A 270 23.06 11.01 18.94
C ASN A 270 23.58 11.91 17.82
N ASP A 271 22.98 11.88 16.63
CA ASP A 271 23.32 12.81 15.55
C ASP A 271 23.07 14.26 16.00
N ILE A 272 22.00 14.51 16.75
CA ILE A 272 21.69 15.85 17.23
C ILE A 272 22.67 16.28 18.33
N ILE A 273 22.85 15.45 19.36
CA ILE A 273 23.64 15.88 20.55
C ILE A 273 25.16 15.86 20.33
N ILE A 274 25.65 14.96 19.47
CA ILE A 274 27.10 14.74 19.29
C ILE A 274 27.60 15.39 17.98
N ARG A 275 26.81 15.29 16.90
CA ARG A 275 27.23 15.72 15.55
C ARG A 275 26.63 17.04 15.13
N ASP A 276 25.97 17.75 16.05
CA ASP A 276 25.31 19.04 15.79
C ASP A 276 24.30 19.01 14.60
N SER A 277 23.71 17.84 14.35
CA SER A 277 22.65 17.76 13.36
C SER A 277 21.41 18.54 13.78
N LEU A 278 20.65 19.02 12.82
CA LEU A 278 19.42 19.74 13.08
C LEU A 278 18.42 18.85 13.84
N ASN A 279 17.86 19.36 14.95
CA ASN A 279 16.69 18.76 15.60
C ASN A 279 15.46 19.00 14.74
N ALA A 280 15.33 18.22 13.67
CA ALA A 280 14.22 18.34 12.74
C ALA A 280 12.95 17.65 13.28
N PRO A 281 11.75 18.14 12.96
CA PRO A 281 10.54 17.40 13.24
C PRO A 281 10.56 16.00 12.61
N ILE A 282 9.99 15.03 13.32
CA ILE A 282 9.87 13.65 12.92
C ILE A 282 8.47 13.43 12.37
N ASN A 283 8.37 13.04 11.11
CA ASN A 283 7.12 12.59 10.55
C ASN A 283 6.92 11.10 10.84
N VAL A 284 5.71 10.74 11.25
CA VAL A 284 5.30 9.34 11.50
C VAL A 284 4.12 9.02 10.62
N ALA A 285 4.24 7.97 9.84
CA ALA A 285 3.23 7.49 8.92
C ALA A 285 3.06 5.97 9.04
N ILE A 286 2.02 5.44 8.43
CA ILE A 286 1.80 4.00 8.37
C ILE A 286 2.60 3.43 7.23
N SER A 287 3.41 2.40 7.49
CA SER A 287 4.07 1.65 6.44
C SER A 287 4.37 0.23 6.89
N ALA A 288 4.17 -0.72 6.00
CA ALA A 288 4.54 -2.11 6.24
C ALA A 288 6.05 -2.34 6.04
N ASN A 289 6.71 -1.50 5.26
CA ASN A 289 8.10 -1.71 4.84
C ASN A 289 8.95 -0.46 5.09
N ILE A 290 10.01 -0.60 5.86
CA ILE A 290 10.98 0.48 6.14
C ILE A 290 12.02 0.65 5.05
N ALA A 291 12.17 -0.31 4.15
CA ALA A 291 13.14 -0.27 3.06
C ALA A 291 12.67 0.59 1.87
N PHE A 292 11.45 1.18 1.92
CA PHE A 292 10.94 2.06 0.87
C PHE A 292 11.15 3.54 1.22
N PRO A 293 12.28 4.13 0.84
CA PRO A 293 12.48 5.57 0.99
C PRO A 293 11.70 6.37 -0.07
N GLN A 294 10.88 5.72 -0.89
CA GLN A 294 10.10 6.38 -1.91
C GLN A 294 8.98 7.19 -1.29
N VAL A 295 9.04 8.48 -1.51
CA VAL A 295 8.04 9.44 -1.09
C VAL A 295 7.36 10.07 -2.30
N GLN A 296 6.14 10.52 -2.10
CA GLN A 296 5.39 11.36 -3.03
C GLN A 296 4.99 12.63 -2.31
N GLN A 297 4.75 13.70 -3.05
CA GLN A 297 4.20 14.90 -2.44
C GLN A 297 2.71 14.72 -2.17
N ALA A 298 2.33 14.98 -0.93
CA ALA A 298 0.94 15.14 -0.50
C ALA A 298 0.69 16.61 -0.16
N ILE A 299 -0.52 17.06 -0.44
CA ILE A 299 -0.95 18.42 -0.08
C ILE A 299 -1.83 18.30 1.16
N LEU A 300 -1.43 18.97 2.23
CA LEU A 300 -2.19 19.03 3.47
C LEU A 300 -3.41 19.96 3.33
N ASP A 301 -4.30 19.90 4.29
CA ASP A 301 -5.49 20.77 4.32
C ASP A 301 -5.17 22.26 4.29
N ASP A 302 -4.04 22.66 4.87
CA ASP A 302 -3.54 24.05 4.89
C ASP A 302 -2.78 24.43 3.61
N GLN A 303 -2.85 23.60 2.59
CA GLN A 303 -2.18 23.76 1.28
C GLN A 303 -0.65 23.64 1.32
N THR A 304 -0.06 23.23 2.44
CA THR A 304 1.36 22.93 2.49
C THR A 304 1.66 21.58 1.85
N ALA A 305 2.79 21.49 1.16
CA ALA A 305 3.27 20.23 0.60
C ALA A 305 4.11 19.49 1.65
N VAL A 306 3.90 18.19 1.77
CA VAL A 306 4.68 17.31 2.62
C VAL A 306 5.08 16.06 1.83
N ASP A 307 6.29 15.59 2.04
CA ASP A 307 6.69 14.29 1.52
C ASP A 307 6.03 13.18 2.33
N TYR A 308 5.33 12.30 1.64
CA TYR A 308 4.55 11.23 2.24
C TYR A 308 4.96 9.87 1.64
N PRO A 309 5.20 8.83 2.46
CA PRO A 309 5.64 7.54 1.94
C PRO A 309 4.63 6.96 0.97
N LEU A 310 5.10 6.49 -0.19
CA LEU A 310 4.25 5.90 -1.22
C LEU A 310 3.41 4.75 -0.68
N MET A 311 4.01 3.88 0.14
CA MET A 311 3.31 2.75 0.76
C MET A 311 2.22 3.18 1.74
N SER A 312 2.37 4.33 2.40
CA SER A 312 1.30 4.90 3.23
C SER A 312 0.13 5.38 2.37
N GLY A 313 0.42 5.97 1.21
CA GLY A 313 -0.59 6.48 0.28
C GLY A 313 -1.53 5.40 -0.29
N ILE A 314 -1.07 4.16 -0.37
CA ILE A 314 -1.87 3.02 -0.85
C ILE A 314 -2.45 2.15 0.27
N SER A 315 -2.05 2.37 1.53
CA SER A 315 -2.52 1.57 2.65
C SER A 315 -3.93 1.99 3.09
N PRO A 316 -4.88 1.07 3.21
CA PRO A 316 -6.21 1.35 3.74
C PRO A 316 -6.24 1.42 5.27
N LEU A 317 -5.16 1.00 5.93
CA LEU A 317 -5.13 0.78 7.36
C LEU A 317 -5.04 2.10 8.13
N GLY A 318 -5.45 2.04 9.39
CA GLY A 318 -5.36 3.16 10.34
C GLY A 318 -5.20 2.65 11.76
N THR A 319 -4.73 3.53 12.64
CA THR A 319 -4.63 3.27 14.07
C THR A 319 -4.89 4.53 14.88
N VAL A 320 -5.46 4.35 16.05
CA VAL A 320 -5.64 5.40 17.05
C VAL A 320 -4.68 5.11 18.21
N LEU A 321 -3.84 6.08 18.51
CA LEU A 321 -2.82 5.97 19.55
C LEU A 321 -3.14 6.94 20.69
N TYR A 322 -2.68 6.63 21.88
CA TYR A 322 -2.70 7.58 22.98
C TYR A 322 -1.68 8.68 22.76
N GLY A 323 -2.09 9.91 23.00
CA GLY A 323 -1.25 11.10 22.87
C GLY A 323 -0.41 11.42 24.11
N PRO A 324 0.33 12.54 24.07
CA PRO A 324 1.19 12.98 25.17
C PRO A 324 0.45 13.74 26.29
N SER A 325 -0.86 13.98 26.19
CA SER A 325 -1.62 14.74 27.16
C SER A 325 -1.55 14.16 28.57
N LEU A 326 -1.51 15.02 29.58
CA LEU A 326 -1.56 14.62 30.99
C LEU A 326 -2.87 13.96 31.42
N SER A 327 -3.94 14.11 30.63
CA SER A 327 -5.21 13.42 30.83
C SER A 327 -5.12 11.92 30.51
N VAL A 328 -4.13 11.52 29.70
CA VAL A 328 -3.87 10.11 29.36
C VAL A 328 -3.15 9.44 30.52
N PRO A 329 -3.55 8.23 30.94
CA PRO A 329 -2.84 7.46 31.95
C PRO A 329 -1.34 7.35 31.64
N GLU A 330 -0.51 7.50 32.66
CA GLU A 330 0.93 7.58 32.47
C GLU A 330 1.52 6.32 31.80
N ASP A 331 0.97 5.15 32.08
CA ASP A 331 1.38 3.88 31.50
C ASP A 331 1.04 3.72 30.01
N LYS A 332 0.11 4.55 29.50
CA LYS A 332 -0.35 4.53 28.09
C LYS A 332 0.03 5.78 27.30
N ARG A 333 0.55 6.79 27.97
CA ARG A 333 0.92 8.05 27.32
C ARG A 333 2.09 7.85 26.36
N LEU A 334 2.09 8.57 25.22
CA LEU A 334 3.27 8.61 24.33
C LEU A 334 4.52 8.96 25.13
N LYS A 335 5.54 8.15 25.01
CA LYS A 335 6.79 8.28 25.78
C LYS A 335 8.00 8.36 24.88
N LEU A 336 8.90 9.30 25.23
CA LEU A 336 10.28 9.29 24.82
C LEU A 336 11.09 8.80 26.02
N THR A 337 11.73 7.65 25.88
CA THR A 337 12.58 7.06 26.92
C THR A 337 14.03 7.17 26.52
N ILE A 338 14.86 7.74 27.40
CA ILE A 338 16.29 7.96 27.17
C ILE A 338 17.05 7.25 28.27
N TYR A 339 17.87 6.27 27.90
CA TYR A 339 18.85 5.63 28.80
C TYR A 339 20.21 6.22 28.53
N TYR A 340 20.82 6.81 29.57
CA TYR A 340 22.10 7.48 29.46
C TYR A 340 22.96 7.28 30.69
N THR A 341 24.24 7.52 30.55
CA THR A 341 25.22 7.57 31.62
C THR A 341 25.76 8.99 31.74
N GLU A 342 25.73 9.58 32.92
CA GLU A 342 26.37 10.85 33.16
C GLU A 342 27.86 10.62 33.39
N LEU A 343 28.69 11.33 32.65
CA LEU A 343 30.12 11.35 32.89
C LEU A 343 30.39 12.35 34.02
N ASN A 344 30.63 11.86 35.24
CA ASN A 344 31.11 12.70 36.31
C ASN A 344 32.47 13.27 35.90
N GLN A 345 32.52 14.59 35.83
CA GLN A 345 33.79 15.32 35.63
C GLN A 345 34.67 15.23 36.85
#